data_7c66a9ebf5a79e216686c9394108b847
#
_entry.id   7c66a9ebf5a79e216686c9394108b847
#
_cell.length_a   1.000
_cell.length_b   1.000
_cell.length_c   1.000
_cell.angle_alpha   90.00
_cell.angle_beta   90.00
_cell.angle_gamma   90.00
#
_symmetry.space_group_name_H-M   'P 1'
#
loop_
_entity.id
_entity.type
_entity.pdbx_description
1 polymer ?
#
loop_
_entity_poly.entity_id
_entity_poly.type
_entity_poly.pdbx_seq_one_letter_code
_entity_poly.pdbx_strand_id
1 'polypeptide(L)'
;MRLASLGLHNFRNIKSSSFDIGERLTVFIGDNAKGKTNCLEAVFFLVNGTGFRESKEEELVLFGDKPSAYVEGVFTDESGKISCKVGLVRYEQGYKKSFFINKTQKQLRQYRQEPRGVVLFAPEQIEMLTGSPDKRRSYFNKLISQFDYQYKKNLDSYERSMRRRNKILENFEDAKKLQDEISYWNEVCAQSAHYVTIIRQKYADFLNGNQSIDSKRFRIEYIKNEFNQSQIEKYEELELKTRRTMFGPQKDDFQIFLTTPTPEVKKLHNTSGVIEENVQKYGSRSEQRLALMWLKLGEIRYFQEVSKFDPILLLDDVFSEFDSANKELILDLVKQYQTVASTTDMEIVNLAKKHKIDIEIINL
;
A
#
# COMPACT_ATOMS: atom_id res chain seq x y z
N MET A 1 5.92 -14.70 12.33
CA MET A 1 7.29 -14.18 12.58
C MET A 1 7.18 -12.77 13.13
N ARG A 2 7.90 -12.40 14.22
CA ARG A 2 7.83 -11.10 14.90
C ARG A 2 9.18 -10.40 14.83
N LEU A 3 9.18 -9.07 14.73
CA LEU A 3 10.39 -8.25 14.83
C LEU A 3 10.78 -8.13 16.31
N ALA A 4 11.97 -8.57 16.68
CA ALA A 4 12.47 -8.52 18.06
C ALA A 4 13.41 -7.32 18.30
N SER A 5 14.13 -6.87 17.29
CA SER A 5 15.01 -5.69 17.39
C SER A 5 15.08 -4.94 16.07
N LEU A 6 15.35 -3.65 16.16
CA LEU A 6 15.49 -2.72 15.04
C LEU A 6 16.73 -1.85 15.22
N GLY A 7 17.66 -1.91 14.29
CA GLY A 7 18.86 -1.06 14.24
C GLY A 7 18.85 -0.14 13.02
N LEU A 8 19.19 1.12 13.20
CA LEU A 8 19.27 2.14 12.16
C LEU A 8 20.66 2.79 12.15
N HIS A 9 21.19 3.04 10.96
CA HIS A 9 22.42 3.78 10.77
C HIS A 9 22.32 4.73 9.59
N ASN A 10 22.55 6.03 9.83
CA ASN A 10 22.43 7.10 8.83
C ASN A 10 21.09 7.07 8.05
N PHE A 11 20.00 6.69 8.70
CA PHE A 11 18.69 6.57 8.08
C PHE A 11 17.82 7.80 8.39
N ARG A 12 17.35 8.50 7.37
CA ARG A 12 16.56 9.73 7.51
C ARG A 12 17.27 10.77 8.40
N ASN A 13 16.70 11.13 9.54
CA ASN A 13 17.30 12.03 10.54
C ASN A 13 18.05 11.31 11.66
N ILE A 14 18.14 9.97 11.62
CA ILE A 14 18.70 9.15 12.68
C ILE A 14 20.14 8.76 12.32
N LYS A 15 21.12 9.22 13.12
CA LYS A 15 22.55 8.89 12.90
C LYS A 15 22.85 7.42 13.25
N SER A 16 22.44 6.98 14.44
CA SER A 16 22.58 5.60 14.90
C SER A 16 21.65 5.37 16.08
N SER A 17 20.85 4.31 16.01
CA SER A 17 19.99 3.89 17.12
C SER A 17 19.71 2.39 17.02
N SER A 18 19.46 1.77 18.17
CA SER A 18 19.02 0.38 18.28
C SER A 18 17.88 0.30 19.30
N PHE A 19 16.83 -0.44 18.97
CA PHE A 19 15.63 -0.57 19.76
C PHE A 19 15.26 -2.05 19.90
N ASP A 20 14.87 -2.44 21.09
CA ASP A 20 14.13 -3.68 21.31
C ASP A 20 12.66 -3.43 20.97
N ILE A 21 12.05 -4.37 20.29
CA ILE A 21 10.66 -4.28 19.83
C ILE A 21 9.84 -5.32 20.61
N GLY A 22 8.83 -4.83 21.31
CA GLY A 22 7.95 -5.65 22.13
C GLY A 22 7.13 -6.67 21.32
N GLU A 23 6.64 -7.67 21.99
CA GLU A 23 5.89 -8.76 21.36
C GLU A 23 4.52 -8.32 20.84
N ARG A 24 3.89 -7.36 21.50
CA ARG A 24 2.53 -6.88 21.15
C ARG A 24 2.57 -5.45 20.63
N LEU A 25 2.80 -4.49 21.48
CA LEU A 25 2.76 -3.07 21.13
C LEU A 25 4.09 -2.41 21.48
N THR A 26 4.73 -1.79 20.50
CA THR A 26 5.84 -0.86 20.73
C THR A 26 5.40 0.53 20.32
N VAL A 27 5.59 1.52 21.20
CA VAL A 27 5.20 2.91 20.93
C VAL A 27 6.44 3.81 20.95
N PHE A 28 6.74 4.41 19.80
CA PHE A 28 7.67 5.53 19.71
C PHE A 28 6.95 6.83 20.07
N ILE A 29 7.34 7.42 21.19
CA ILE A 29 6.73 8.66 21.70
C ILE A 29 7.77 9.78 21.75
N GLY A 30 7.34 11.03 21.52
CA GLY A 30 8.19 12.20 21.56
C GLY A 30 7.57 13.36 20.79
N ASP A 31 8.24 14.51 20.82
CA ASP A 31 7.83 15.71 20.09
C ASP A 31 7.84 15.52 18.56
N ASN A 32 7.21 16.45 17.85
CA ASN A 32 7.26 16.47 16.40
C ASN A 32 8.70 16.60 15.90
N ALA A 33 8.98 16.01 14.73
CA ALA A 33 10.29 16.00 14.08
C ALA A 33 11.40 15.18 14.80
N LYS A 34 11.13 14.50 15.90
CA LYS A 34 12.10 13.62 16.59
C LYS A 34 12.44 12.33 15.84
N GLY A 35 11.71 11.99 14.80
CA GLY A 35 12.00 10.81 13.98
C GLY A 35 11.08 9.61 14.22
N LYS A 36 9.97 9.77 14.96
CA LYS A 36 9.00 8.71 15.21
C LYS A 36 8.54 7.99 13.93
N THR A 37 8.01 8.76 12.97
CA THR A 37 7.61 8.24 11.66
C THR A 37 8.79 7.61 10.91
N ASN A 38 10.02 8.09 11.11
CA ASN A 38 11.21 7.53 10.49
C ASN A 38 11.57 6.15 11.07
N CYS A 39 11.25 5.88 12.36
CA CYS A 39 11.39 4.54 12.93
C CYS A 39 10.38 3.56 12.31
N LEU A 40 9.11 3.98 12.11
CA LEU A 40 8.13 3.16 11.40
C LEU A 40 8.54 2.92 9.94
N GLU A 41 9.05 3.97 9.28
CA GLU A 41 9.55 3.84 7.90
C GLU A 41 10.75 2.89 7.81
N ALA A 42 11.60 2.84 8.84
CA ALA A 42 12.69 1.88 8.91
C ALA A 42 12.18 0.43 8.98
N VAL A 43 11.14 0.15 9.78
CA VAL A 43 10.50 -1.18 9.80
C VAL A 43 9.91 -1.51 8.44
N PHE A 44 9.19 -0.58 7.83
CA PHE A 44 8.61 -0.76 6.49
C PHE A 44 9.69 -1.00 5.44
N PHE A 45 10.78 -0.23 5.48
CA PHE A 45 11.93 -0.38 4.59
C PHE A 45 12.66 -1.71 4.79
N LEU A 46 12.84 -2.14 6.03
CA LEU A 46 13.46 -3.43 6.36
C LEU A 46 12.64 -4.61 5.80
N VAL A 47 11.32 -4.52 5.78
CA VAL A 47 10.45 -5.60 5.26
C VAL A 47 10.35 -5.55 3.74
N ASN A 48 10.08 -4.38 3.16
CA ASN A 48 9.72 -4.23 1.75
C ASN A 48 10.90 -3.84 0.84
N GLY A 49 12.02 -3.36 1.41
CA GLY A 49 13.15 -2.81 0.65
C GLY A 49 12.88 -1.46 -0.02
N THR A 50 11.77 -0.81 0.32
CA THR A 50 11.38 0.54 -0.10
C THR A 50 10.77 1.27 1.08
N GLY A 51 10.94 2.59 1.19
CA GLY A 51 10.21 3.41 2.15
C GLY A 51 8.73 3.59 1.73
N PHE A 52 7.91 4.13 2.58
CA PHE A 52 6.52 4.43 2.21
C PHE A 52 6.33 5.90 1.79
N ARG A 53 7.26 6.80 2.14
CA ARG A 53 7.25 8.22 1.76
C ARG A 53 8.29 8.59 0.71
N GLU A 54 9.24 7.69 0.39
CA GLU A 54 10.32 7.99 -0.53
C GLU A 54 9.87 8.11 -1.98
N SER A 55 10.42 9.06 -2.71
CA SER A 55 10.41 9.10 -4.18
C SER A 55 11.76 8.68 -4.76
N LYS A 56 12.86 8.89 -4.00
CA LYS A 56 14.23 8.52 -4.36
C LYS A 56 14.97 7.92 -3.16
N GLU A 57 15.89 7.00 -3.42
CA GLU A 57 16.71 6.35 -2.40
C GLU A 57 17.52 7.33 -1.51
N GLU A 58 17.91 8.47 -2.09
CA GLU A 58 18.66 9.53 -1.40
C GLU A 58 17.90 10.09 -0.20
N GLU A 59 16.57 10.13 -0.28
CA GLU A 59 15.70 10.63 0.79
C GLU A 59 15.72 9.75 2.05
N LEU A 60 16.13 8.48 1.93
CA LEU A 60 16.26 7.56 3.06
C LEU A 60 17.59 7.72 3.81
N VAL A 61 18.55 8.44 3.23
CA VAL A 61 19.88 8.61 3.81
C VAL A 61 19.94 9.90 4.62
N LEU A 62 20.66 9.86 5.74
CA LEU A 62 20.88 11.04 6.58
C LEU A 62 21.55 12.15 5.76
N PHE A 63 20.98 13.36 5.88
CA PHE A 63 21.51 14.55 5.21
C PHE A 63 23.01 14.74 5.47
N GLY A 64 23.77 15.20 4.46
CA GLY A 64 25.19 15.51 4.59
C GLY A 64 26.13 14.43 4.02
N ASP A 65 25.82 13.90 2.85
CA ASP A 65 26.74 13.15 2.00
C ASP A 65 27.35 11.89 2.65
N LYS A 66 26.48 11.02 3.16
CA LYS A 66 26.91 9.81 3.85
C LYS A 66 27.30 8.71 2.84
N PRO A 67 28.39 7.96 3.08
CA PRO A 67 28.81 6.89 2.18
C PRO A 67 27.84 5.69 2.20
N SER A 68 27.13 5.52 3.31
CA SER A 68 26.16 4.43 3.47
C SER A 68 25.12 4.72 4.54
N ALA A 69 23.96 4.09 4.38
CA ALA A 69 22.94 3.95 5.40
C ALA A 69 22.44 2.51 5.45
N TYR A 70 21.93 2.06 6.57
CA TYR A 70 21.28 0.75 6.63
C TYR A 70 20.24 0.69 7.74
N VAL A 71 19.30 -0.22 7.54
CA VAL A 71 18.38 -0.69 8.56
C VAL A 71 18.58 -2.20 8.71
N GLU A 72 18.67 -2.66 9.94
CA GLU A 72 18.77 -4.07 10.26
C GLU A 72 17.81 -4.44 11.39
N GLY A 73 17.45 -5.71 11.48
CA GLY A 73 16.59 -6.21 12.55
C GLY A 73 16.62 -7.73 12.64
N VAL A 74 16.20 -8.21 13.77
CA VAL A 74 16.09 -9.64 14.06
C VAL A 74 14.61 -10.00 14.13
N PHE A 75 14.19 -10.94 13.29
CA PHE A 75 12.88 -11.54 13.34
C PHE A 75 12.93 -12.89 14.04
N THR A 76 11.90 -13.21 14.82
CA THR A 76 11.80 -14.43 15.60
C THR A 76 10.46 -15.12 15.39
N ASP A 77 10.49 -16.45 15.38
CA ASP A 77 9.30 -17.32 15.49
C ASP A 77 9.69 -18.62 16.19
N GLU A 78 8.77 -19.59 16.19
CA GLU A 78 9.00 -20.91 16.77
C GLU A 78 10.14 -21.68 16.10
N SER A 79 10.47 -21.39 14.84
CA SER A 79 11.54 -22.06 14.08
C SER A 79 12.92 -21.46 14.36
N GLY A 80 13.00 -20.27 14.95
CA GLY A 80 14.27 -19.63 15.28
C GLY A 80 14.36 -18.13 15.05
N LYS A 81 15.57 -17.65 14.76
CA LYS A 81 15.88 -16.23 14.53
C LYS A 81 16.44 -16.01 13.14
N ILE A 82 15.97 -14.97 12.49
CA ILE A 82 16.48 -14.53 11.18
C ILE A 82 16.93 -13.07 11.29
N SER A 83 18.19 -12.80 10.98
CA SER A 83 18.67 -11.42 10.87
C SER A 83 18.47 -10.91 9.45
N CYS A 84 17.88 -9.73 9.32
CA CYS A 84 17.64 -9.06 8.06
C CYS A 84 18.34 -7.70 8.05
N LYS A 85 18.89 -7.31 6.89
CA LYS A 85 19.50 -5.99 6.72
C LYS A 85 19.25 -5.48 5.31
N VAL A 86 18.87 -4.22 5.22
CA VAL A 86 18.78 -3.47 3.96
C VAL A 86 19.77 -2.32 4.02
N GLY A 87 20.74 -2.32 3.12
CA GLY A 87 21.76 -1.31 3.02
C GLY A 87 21.55 -0.41 1.81
N LEU A 88 21.96 0.85 1.96
CA LEU A 88 22.09 1.86 0.91
C LEU A 88 23.56 2.25 0.86
N VAL A 89 24.22 2.00 -0.26
CA VAL A 89 25.62 2.35 -0.47
C VAL A 89 25.69 3.34 -1.62
N ARG A 90 26.45 4.42 -1.41
CA ARG A 90 26.65 5.44 -2.43
C ARG A 90 27.29 4.84 -3.68
N TYR A 91 26.77 5.20 -4.82
CA TYR A 91 27.27 4.83 -6.13
C TYR A 91 27.31 6.06 -7.02
N GLU A 92 28.03 6.06 -8.13
CA GLU A 92 28.33 7.20 -9.02
C GLU A 92 27.24 8.29 -9.09
N GLN A 93 25.98 7.91 -9.25
CA GLN A 93 24.84 8.82 -9.26
C GLN A 93 23.72 8.29 -8.36
N GLY A 94 23.83 8.52 -7.03
CA GLY A 94 22.81 8.13 -6.06
C GLY A 94 23.21 6.98 -5.16
N TYR A 95 22.24 6.14 -4.77
CA TYR A 95 22.45 5.02 -3.84
C TYR A 95 21.98 3.70 -4.44
N LYS A 96 22.74 2.64 -4.19
CA LYS A 96 22.38 1.26 -4.56
C LYS A 96 21.94 0.49 -3.34
N LYS A 97 20.79 -0.18 -3.44
CA LYS A 97 20.25 -1.06 -2.38
C LYS A 97 20.96 -2.42 -2.36
N SER A 98 21.17 -2.94 -1.17
CA SER A 98 21.68 -4.28 -0.91
C SER A 98 20.83 -4.95 0.18
N PHE A 99 20.55 -6.24 0.02
CA PHE A 99 19.67 -7.01 0.88
C PHE A 99 20.42 -8.19 1.47
N PHE A 100 20.29 -8.44 2.77
CA PHE A 100 20.98 -9.53 3.45
C PHE A 100 20.00 -10.29 4.36
N ILE A 101 20.12 -11.62 4.36
CA ILE A 101 19.47 -12.54 5.30
C ILE A 101 20.57 -13.40 5.92
N ASN A 102 20.66 -13.40 7.26
CA ASN A 102 21.70 -14.12 8.00
C ASN A 102 23.11 -13.86 7.42
N LYS A 103 23.42 -12.57 7.15
CA LYS A 103 24.68 -12.08 6.54
C LYS A 103 24.91 -12.48 5.08
N THR A 104 24.04 -13.29 4.47
CA THR A 104 24.12 -13.66 3.06
C THR A 104 23.37 -12.64 2.19
N GLN A 105 24.06 -12.12 1.18
CA GLN A 105 23.44 -11.19 0.24
C GLN A 105 22.39 -11.90 -0.62
N LYS A 106 21.24 -11.25 -0.83
CA LYS A 106 20.10 -11.74 -1.59
C LYS A 106 19.66 -10.74 -2.66
N GLN A 107 19.04 -11.22 -3.71
CA GLN A 107 18.25 -10.35 -4.59
C GLN A 107 16.95 -9.93 -3.90
N LEU A 108 16.38 -8.77 -4.26
CA LEU A 108 15.13 -8.28 -3.67
C LEU A 108 14.00 -9.32 -3.69
N ARG A 109 13.88 -10.09 -4.79
CA ARG A 109 12.87 -11.16 -4.91
C ARG A 109 13.05 -12.22 -3.82
N GLN A 110 14.27 -12.73 -3.64
CA GLN A 110 14.58 -13.73 -2.62
C GLN A 110 14.41 -13.16 -1.21
N TYR A 111 14.80 -11.89 -1.01
CA TYR A 111 14.65 -11.20 0.25
C TYR A 111 13.19 -11.08 0.68
N ARG A 112 12.26 -10.84 -0.26
CA ARG A 112 10.82 -10.72 0.00
C ARG A 112 10.08 -12.07 0.15
N GLN A 113 10.74 -13.19 -0.13
CA GLN A 113 10.14 -14.53 0.06
C GLN A 113 10.11 -14.98 1.52
N GLU A 114 10.85 -14.31 2.41
CA GLU A 114 10.80 -14.60 3.84
C GLU A 114 9.42 -14.26 4.43
N PRO A 115 8.93 -15.07 5.41
CA PRO A 115 7.58 -14.95 5.95
C PRO A 115 7.42 -13.73 6.86
N ARG A 116 7.52 -12.53 6.31
CA ARG A 116 7.34 -11.27 7.01
C ARG A 116 6.60 -10.26 6.14
N GLY A 117 5.81 -9.43 6.76
CA GLY A 117 5.06 -8.37 6.07
C GLY A 117 4.65 -7.27 7.00
N VAL A 118 4.26 -6.15 6.43
CA VAL A 118 3.78 -4.99 7.17
C VAL A 118 2.52 -4.43 6.53
N VAL A 119 1.60 -3.98 7.38
CA VAL A 119 0.44 -3.18 6.95
C VAL A 119 0.55 -1.83 7.64
N LEU A 120 0.62 -0.77 6.84
CA LEU A 120 0.77 0.59 7.31
C LEU A 120 -0.59 1.28 7.41
N PHE A 121 -0.82 1.93 8.54
CA PHE A 121 -1.88 2.92 8.76
C PHE A 121 -1.20 4.27 8.96
N ALA A 122 -1.43 5.21 8.06
CA ALA A 122 -0.89 6.56 8.12
C ALA A 122 -1.96 7.57 7.68
N PRO A 123 -1.99 8.79 8.25
CA PRO A 123 -3.01 9.81 7.94
C PRO A 123 -3.10 10.14 6.46
N GLU A 124 -1.97 10.22 5.76
CA GLU A 124 -1.91 10.56 4.35
C GLU A 124 -2.62 9.53 3.45
N GLN A 125 -2.83 8.31 3.95
CA GLN A 125 -3.54 7.28 3.18
C GLN A 125 -5.01 7.61 2.92
N ILE A 126 -5.60 8.58 3.63
CA ILE A 126 -6.92 9.11 3.31
C ILE A 126 -6.98 9.68 1.88
N GLU A 127 -5.87 10.14 1.33
CA GLU A 127 -5.77 10.60 -0.06
C GLU A 127 -6.08 9.51 -1.08
N MET A 128 -6.00 8.23 -0.70
CA MET A 128 -6.48 7.12 -1.53
C MET A 128 -7.99 7.21 -1.76
N LEU A 129 -8.75 7.72 -0.80
CA LEU A 129 -10.19 7.92 -0.94
C LEU A 129 -10.51 9.28 -1.57
N THR A 130 -9.96 10.35 -1.01
CA THR A 130 -10.31 11.73 -1.36
C THR A 130 -9.53 12.28 -2.56
N GLY A 131 -8.43 11.65 -2.93
CA GLY A 131 -7.54 12.08 -4.01
C GLY A 131 -7.97 11.62 -5.41
N SER A 132 -7.09 11.82 -6.37
CA SER A 132 -7.31 11.47 -7.77
C SER A 132 -7.33 9.95 -8.00
N PRO A 133 -7.89 9.48 -9.12
CA PRO A 133 -7.81 8.06 -9.52
C PRO A 133 -6.40 7.49 -9.56
N ASP A 134 -5.38 8.34 -9.86
CA ASP A 134 -3.97 7.92 -9.84
C ASP A 134 -3.51 7.46 -8.45
N LYS A 135 -3.93 8.16 -7.39
CA LYS A 135 -3.64 7.78 -6.01
C LYS A 135 -4.22 6.40 -5.68
N ARG A 136 -5.47 6.14 -6.08
CA ARG A 136 -6.15 4.85 -5.91
C ARG A 136 -5.44 3.74 -6.67
N ARG A 137 -5.14 3.95 -7.97
CA ARG A 137 -4.39 2.97 -8.76
C ARG A 137 -3.02 2.67 -8.16
N SER A 138 -2.31 3.71 -7.71
CA SER A 138 -1.00 3.55 -7.08
C SER A 138 -1.07 2.68 -5.82
N TYR A 139 -2.08 2.89 -4.98
CA TYR A 139 -2.31 2.08 -3.78
C TYR A 139 -2.52 0.60 -4.14
N PHE A 140 -3.51 0.30 -5.01
CA PHE A 140 -3.81 -1.07 -5.42
C PHE A 140 -2.64 -1.73 -6.14
N ASN A 141 -1.93 -0.99 -7.00
CA ASN A 141 -0.75 -1.50 -7.69
C ASN A 141 0.36 -1.88 -6.72
N LYS A 142 0.66 -1.01 -5.73
CA LYS A 142 1.66 -1.29 -4.70
C LYS A 142 1.30 -2.53 -3.90
N LEU A 143 0.05 -2.60 -3.44
CA LEU A 143 -0.45 -3.71 -2.64
C LEU A 143 -0.40 -5.04 -3.40
N ILE A 144 -1.04 -5.13 -4.56
CA ILE A 144 -1.12 -6.37 -5.33
C ILE A 144 0.28 -6.84 -5.77
N SER A 145 1.17 -5.90 -6.15
CA SER A 145 2.55 -6.22 -6.55
C SER A 145 3.41 -6.83 -5.45
N GLN A 146 3.01 -6.70 -4.18
CA GLN A 146 3.72 -7.37 -3.08
C GLN A 146 3.50 -8.88 -3.09
N PHE A 147 2.32 -9.31 -3.53
CA PHE A 147 1.88 -10.70 -3.47
C PHE A 147 1.92 -11.41 -4.82
N ASP A 148 1.69 -10.69 -5.91
CA ASP A 148 1.65 -11.23 -7.26
C ASP A 148 2.80 -10.69 -8.11
N TYR A 149 3.85 -11.50 -8.25
CA TYR A 149 4.98 -11.17 -9.11
C TYR A 149 4.57 -11.05 -10.59
N GLN A 150 3.63 -11.87 -11.06
CA GLN A 150 3.15 -11.80 -12.44
C GLN A 150 2.37 -10.51 -12.68
N TYR A 151 1.59 -10.07 -11.69
CA TYR A 151 0.95 -8.77 -11.74
C TYR A 151 1.97 -7.65 -11.91
N LYS A 152 3.01 -7.61 -11.06
CA LYS A 152 4.08 -6.61 -11.16
C LYS A 152 4.76 -6.64 -12.53
N LYS A 153 5.09 -7.83 -13.03
CA LYS A 153 5.73 -8.01 -14.34
C LYS A 153 4.84 -7.49 -15.48
N ASN A 154 3.54 -7.82 -15.45
CA ASN A 154 2.60 -7.37 -16.47
C ASN A 154 2.33 -5.87 -16.36
N LEU A 155 2.22 -5.31 -15.16
CA LEU A 155 2.08 -3.87 -14.95
C LEU A 155 3.27 -3.11 -15.54
N ASP A 156 4.50 -3.53 -15.22
CA ASP A 156 5.73 -2.91 -15.74
C ASP A 156 5.84 -3.06 -17.27
N SER A 157 5.41 -4.20 -17.82
CA SER A 157 5.34 -4.44 -19.26
C SER A 157 4.36 -3.49 -19.92
N TYR A 158 3.14 -3.40 -19.37
CA TYR A 158 2.10 -2.51 -19.84
C TYR A 158 2.54 -1.05 -19.86
N GLU A 159 3.09 -0.56 -18.76
CA GLU A 159 3.57 0.83 -18.65
C GLU A 159 4.70 1.16 -19.64
N ARG A 160 5.64 0.23 -19.86
CA ARG A 160 6.70 0.41 -20.87
C ARG A 160 6.14 0.42 -22.27
N SER A 161 5.27 -0.52 -22.59
CA SER A 161 4.66 -0.65 -23.92
C SER A 161 3.78 0.56 -24.23
N MET A 162 3.00 1.04 -23.26
CA MET A 162 2.19 2.23 -23.39
C MET A 162 3.05 3.50 -23.63
N ARG A 163 4.20 3.65 -22.94
CA ARG A 163 5.13 4.76 -23.22
C ARG A 163 5.68 4.68 -24.64
N ARG A 164 6.01 3.49 -25.14
CA ARG A 164 6.46 3.30 -26.53
C ARG A 164 5.35 3.62 -27.53
N ARG A 165 4.14 3.10 -27.27
CA ARG A 165 2.95 3.40 -28.07
C ARG A 165 2.66 4.90 -28.14
N ASN A 166 2.68 5.59 -27.03
CA ASN A 166 2.48 7.04 -26.98
C ASN A 166 3.56 7.79 -27.76
N LYS A 167 4.83 7.36 -27.67
CA LYS A 167 5.92 7.98 -28.44
C LYS A 167 5.73 7.83 -29.95
N ILE A 168 5.18 6.70 -30.41
CA ILE A 168 4.82 6.51 -31.82
C ILE A 168 3.67 7.45 -32.20
N LEU A 169 2.59 7.52 -31.37
CA LEU A 169 1.47 8.44 -31.58
C LEU A 169 1.90 9.92 -31.59
N GLU A 170 2.89 10.31 -30.80
CA GLU A 170 3.41 11.68 -30.76
C GLU A 170 4.16 12.05 -32.04
N ASN A 171 4.88 11.11 -32.66
CA ASN A 171 5.85 11.39 -33.74
C ASN A 171 5.42 10.88 -35.12
N PHE A 172 4.25 10.28 -35.31
CA PHE A 172 3.86 9.80 -36.64
C PHE A 172 3.59 10.95 -37.62
N GLU A 173 4.04 10.78 -38.88
CA GLU A 173 3.82 11.69 -39.98
C GLU A 173 2.77 11.16 -40.97
N ASP A 174 2.71 9.83 -41.16
CA ASP A 174 1.81 9.14 -42.07
C ASP A 174 0.95 8.09 -41.32
N ALA A 175 -0.37 8.20 -41.43
CA ALA A 175 -1.33 7.32 -40.79
C ALA A 175 -1.21 5.84 -41.23
N LYS A 176 -0.77 5.57 -42.48
CA LYS A 176 -0.58 4.19 -42.93
C LYS A 176 0.63 3.52 -42.28
N LYS A 177 1.74 4.24 -42.16
CA LYS A 177 2.93 3.75 -41.46
C LYS A 177 2.71 3.60 -39.97
N LEU A 178 1.85 4.45 -39.37
CA LEU A 178 1.48 4.37 -37.97
C LEU A 178 0.90 3.00 -37.60
N GLN A 179 -0.01 2.46 -38.40
CA GLN A 179 -0.65 1.16 -38.11
C GLN A 179 0.38 0.00 -38.04
N ASP A 180 1.36 -0.01 -38.92
CA ASP A 180 2.41 -1.06 -38.91
C ASP A 180 3.29 -0.93 -37.67
N GLU A 181 3.69 0.30 -37.30
CA GLU A 181 4.55 0.55 -36.15
C GLU A 181 3.85 0.33 -34.80
N ILE A 182 2.55 0.63 -34.71
CA ILE A 182 1.78 0.56 -33.47
C ILE A 182 1.20 -0.82 -33.18
N SER A 183 1.01 -1.65 -34.22
CA SER A 183 0.33 -2.96 -34.10
C SER A 183 0.97 -3.88 -33.08
N TYR A 184 2.30 -4.02 -33.10
CA TYR A 184 3.05 -4.80 -32.13
C TYR A 184 2.84 -4.32 -30.70
N TRP A 185 2.86 -3.00 -30.47
CA TRP A 185 2.66 -2.43 -29.14
C TRP A 185 1.21 -2.54 -28.68
N ASN A 186 0.26 -2.52 -29.61
CA ASN A 186 -1.16 -2.80 -29.29
C ASN A 186 -1.31 -4.22 -28.73
N GLU A 187 -0.68 -5.21 -29.34
CA GLU A 187 -0.73 -6.59 -28.87
C GLU A 187 -0.09 -6.77 -27.48
N VAL A 188 1.13 -6.25 -27.28
CA VAL A 188 1.82 -6.30 -26.00
C VAL A 188 1.04 -5.56 -24.90
N CYS A 189 0.46 -4.40 -25.20
CA CYS A 189 -0.41 -3.67 -24.28
C CYS A 189 -1.65 -4.51 -23.93
N ALA A 190 -2.34 -5.09 -24.92
CA ALA A 190 -3.55 -5.87 -24.70
C ALA A 190 -3.31 -7.09 -23.80
N GLN A 191 -2.25 -7.87 -24.06
CA GLN A 191 -1.87 -9.04 -23.25
C GLN A 191 -1.58 -8.65 -21.80
N SER A 192 -0.74 -7.62 -21.61
CA SER A 192 -0.36 -7.16 -20.27
C SER A 192 -1.53 -6.51 -19.52
N ALA A 193 -2.34 -5.69 -20.20
CA ALA A 193 -3.53 -5.04 -19.66
C ALA A 193 -4.58 -6.04 -19.19
N HIS A 194 -4.80 -7.11 -19.96
CA HIS A 194 -5.75 -8.16 -19.61
C HIS A 194 -5.44 -8.80 -18.26
N TYR A 195 -4.17 -9.15 -18.02
CA TYR A 195 -3.75 -9.71 -16.73
C TYR A 195 -3.96 -8.70 -15.59
N VAL A 196 -3.53 -7.46 -15.78
CA VAL A 196 -3.70 -6.39 -14.78
C VAL A 196 -5.17 -6.20 -14.40
N THR A 197 -6.06 -6.15 -15.39
CA THR A 197 -7.51 -5.98 -15.20
C THR A 197 -8.12 -7.13 -14.43
N ILE A 198 -7.79 -8.39 -14.79
CA ILE A 198 -8.30 -9.58 -14.09
C ILE A 198 -7.89 -9.58 -12.62
N ILE A 199 -6.64 -9.31 -12.32
CA ILE A 199 -6.16 -9.37 -10.94
C ILE A 199 -6.72 -8.22 -10.09
N ARG A 200 -6.88 -7.01 -10.64
CA ARG A 200 -7.56 -5.91 -9.95
C ARG A 200 -9.01 -6.27 -9.62
N GLN A 201 -9.73 -6.90 -10.57
CA GLN A 201 -11.10 -7.37 -10.34
C GLN A 201 -11.14 -8.41 -9.22
N LYS A 202 -10.27 -9.43 -9.26
CA LYS A 202 -10.19 -10.45 -8.21
C LYS A 202 -9.95 -9.85 -6.82
N TYR A 203 -9.09 -8.84 -6.74
CA TYR A 203 -8.86 -8.16 -5.46
C TYR A 203 -10.07 -7.36 -4.99
N ALA A 204 -10.79 -6.68 -5.89
CA ALA A 204 -12.03 -5.98 -5.56
C ALA A 204 -13.12 -6.98 -5.10
N ASP A 205 -13.25 -8.13 -5.77
CA ASP A 205 -14.17 -9.20 -5.38
C ASP A 205 -13.83 -9.79 -4.00
N PHE A 206 -12.53 -9.97 -3.72
CA PHE A 206 -12.05 -10.40 -2.40
C PHE A 206 -12.46 -9.41 -1.30
N LEU A 207 -12.27 -8.10 -1.51
CA LEU A 207 -12.70 -7.07 -0.56
C LEU A 207 -14.21 -7.12 -0.33
N ASN A 208 -14.99 -7.31 -1.39
CA ASN A 208 -16.45 -7.43 -1.33
C ASN A 208 -16.94 -8.69 -0.58
N GLY A 209 -16.10 -9.71 -0.44
CA GLY A 209 -16.37 -10.87 0.41
C GLY A 209 -16.43 -10.54 1.93
N ASN A 210 -15.90 -9.38 2.35
CA ASN A 210 -15.79 -8.95 3.75
C ASN A 210 -16.29 -7.51 3.92
N GLN A 211 -17.58 -7.29 3.73
CA GLN A 211 -18.17 -5.96 3.60
C GLN A 211 -18.40 -5.19 4.90
N SER A 212 -18.44 -5.86 6.07
CA SER A 212 -18.90 -5.24 7.32
C SER A 212 -17.76 -4.80 8.23
N ILE A 213 -17.88 -3.61 8.79
CA ILE A 213 -17.08 -3.07 9.88
C ILE A 213 -17.96 -2.15 10.72
N ASP A 214 -17.94 -2.30 12.05
CA ASP A 214 -18.69 -1.46 12.98
C ASP A 214 -20.16 -1.26 12.56
N SER A 215 -20.90 -2.37 12.33
CA SER A 215 -22.29 -2.37 11.83
C SER A 215 -22.54 -1.69 10.48
N LYS A 216 -21.56 -1.06 9.88
CA LYS A 216 -21.63 -0.49 8.52
C LYS A 216 -21.12 -1.49 7.47
N ARG A 217 -21.68 -1.40 6.27
CA ARG A 217 -21.30 -2.26 5.14
C ARG A 217 -20.68 -1.42 4.03
N PHE A 218 -19.51 -1.84 3.56
CA PHE A 218 -18.81 -1.21 2.45
C PHE A 218 -18.75 -2.15 1.25
N ARG A 219 -18.76 -1.56 0.05
CA ARG A 219 -18.53 -2.24 -1.21
C ARG A 219 -17.58 -1.43 -2.06
N ILE A 220 -16.65 -2.12 -2.73
CA ILE A 220 -15.80 -1.51 -3.74
C ILE A 220 -16.29 -1.89 -5.13
N GLU A 221 -16.29 -0.93 -6.03
CA GLU A 221 -16.53 -1.12 -7.44
C GLU A 221 -15.27 -0.80 -8.24
N TYR A 222 -14.80 -1.77 -8.99
CA TYR A 222 -13.69 -1.59 -9.93
C TYR A 222 -14.25 -1.13 -11.28
N ILE A 223 -13.97 0.12 -11.62
CA ILE A 223 -14.34 0.71 -12.91
C ILE A 223 -13.21 0.44 -13.88
N LYS A 224 -13.33 -0.67 -14.59
CA LYS A 224 -12.32 -1.10 -15.56
C LYS A 224 -12.37 -0.30 -16.85
N ASN A 225 -11.19 -0.01 -17.39
CA ASN A 225 -11.02 0.55 -18.70
C ASN A 225 -10.14 -0.41 -19.52
N GLU A 226 -10.80 -1.24 -20.35
CA GLU A 226 -10.12 -2.33 -21.02
C GLU A 226 -9.23 -1.83 -22.17
N PHE A 227 -8.13 -2.54 -22.41
CA PHE A 227 -7.30 -2.37 -23.60
C PHE A 227 -7.54 -3.57 -24.52
N ASN A 228 -8.38 -3.38 -25.54
CA ASN A 228 -8.74 -4.42 -26.50
C ASN A 228 -8.99 -3.82 -27.90
N GLN A 229 -9.17 -4.69 -28.89
CA GLN A 229 -9.34 -4.27 -30.28
C GLN A 229 -10.53 -3.32 -30.49
N SER A 230 -11.67 -3.57 -29.85
CA SER A 230 -12.85 -2.70 -29.93
C SER A 230 -12.59 -1.28 -29.40
N GLN A 231 -11.77 -1.14 -28.36
CA GLN A 231 -11.39 0.17 -27.84
C GLN A 231 -10.37 0.87 -28.76
N ILE A 232 -9.46 0.12 -29.37
CA ILE A 232 -8.53 0.66 -30.38
C ILE A 232 -9.30 1.30 -31.50
N GLU A 233 -10.23 0.58 -32.10
CA GLU A 233 -11.08 1.05 -33.20
C GLU A 233 -11.94 2.26 -32.78
N LYS A 234 -12.58 2.17 -31.61
CA LYS A 234 -13.45 3.24 -31.08
C LYS A 234 -12.70 4.56 -30.85
N TYR A 235 -11.48 4.51 -30.40
CA TYR A 235 -10.72 5.70 -30.01
C TYR A 235 -9.68 6.14 -31.05
N GLU A 236 -9.57 5.47 -32.21
CA GLU A 236 -8.56 5.72 -33.24
C GLU A 236 -8.51 7.20 -33.63
N GLU A 237 -9.61 7.80 -34.05
CA GLU A 237 -9.64 9.21 -34.44
C GLU A 237 -9.24 10.16 -33.31
N LEU A 238 -9.67 9.86 -32.08
CA LEU A 238 -9.33 10.68 -30.92
C LEU A 238 -7.85 10.57 -30.55
N GLU A 239 -7.27 9.37 -30.64
CA GLU A 239 -5.84 9.16 -30.40
C GLU A 239 -4.95 9.85 -31.47
N LEU A 240 -5.38 9.82 -32.73
CA LEU A 240 -4.70 10.57 -33.81
C LEU A 240 -4.71 12.09 -33.55
N LYS A 241 -5.84 12.62 -33.04
CA LYS A 241 -5.96 14.05 -32.70
C LYS A 241 -5.18 14.42 -31.44
N THR A 242 -5.27 13.59 -30.38
CA THR A 242 -4.68 13.90 -29.08
C THR A 242 -3.23 13.45 -28.94
N ARG A 243 -2.73 12.64 -29.88
CA ARG A 243 -1.39 12.04 -29.89
C ARG A 243 -1.08 11.20 -28.64
N ARG A 244 -2.11 10.60 -28.04
CA ARG A 244 -1.98 9.84 -26.77
C ARG A 244 -2.99 8.70 -26.71
N THR A 245 -2.63 7.66 -25.94
CA THR A 245 -3.52 6.54 -25.61
C THR A 245 -4.66 6.99 -24.69
N MET A 246 -5.90 6.80 -25.14
CA MET A 246 -7.10 7.30 -24.48
C MET A 246 -7.84 6.27 -23.62
N PHE A 247 -7.48 5.00 -23.67
CA PHE A 247 -8.11 3.87 -22.97
C PHE A 247 -7.06 2.94 -22.38
N GLY A 248 -7.49 2.01 -21.51
CA GLY A 248 -6.64 1.02 -20.87
C GLY A 248 -6.48 1.19 -19.35
N PRO A 249 -5.85 0.24 -18.64
CA PRO A 249 -5.75 0.21 -17.18
C PRO A 249 -5.20 1.45 -16.47
N GLN A 250 -4.49 2.33 -17.18
CA GLN A 250 -4.07 3.64 -16.65
C GLN A 250 -5.23 4.63 -16.49
N LYS A 251 -6.42 4.28 -16.98
CA LYS A 251 -7.67 5.04 -16.82
C LYS A 251 -8.66 4.37 -15.86
N ASP A 252 -8.32 3.22 -15.30
CA ASP A 252 -9.16 2.55 -14.31
C ASP A 252 -9.42 3.42 -13.09
N ASP A 253 -10.52 3.13 -12.40
CA ASP A 253 -10.81 3.72 -11.10
C ASP A 253 -11.42 2.70 -10.14
N PHE A 254 -11.40 3.04 -8.86
CA PHE A 254 -12.04 2.28 -7.79
C PHE A 254 -12.96 3.21 -7.02
N GLN A 255 -14.22 2.84 -6.87
CA GLN A 255 -15.20 3.57 -6.08
C GLN A 255 -15.63 2.76 -4.86
N ILE A 256 -15.79 3.43 -3.72
CA ILE A 256 -16.18 2.80 -2.48
C ILE A 256 -17.53 3.36 -2.06
N PHE A 257 -18.45 2.44 -1.78
CA PHE A 257 -19.81 2.72 -1.41
C PHE A 257 -20.08 2.27 0.03
N LEU A 258 -20.75 3.12 0.79
CA LEU A 258 -21.34 2.77 2.07
C LEU A 258 -22.78 2.35 1.83
N THR A 259 -23.13 1.19 2.36
CA THR A 259 -24.46 0.61 2.24
C THR A 259 -25.23 0.81 3.54
N THR A 260 -26.31 1.58 3.49
CA THR A 260 -27.22 1.80 4.62
C THR A 260 -28.59 1.15 4.36
N PRO A 261 -29.10 0.32 5.31
CA PRO A 261 -30.47 -0.18 5.19
C PRO A 261 -31.47 0.96 5.40
N THR A 262 -32.41 1.15 4.49
CA THR A 262 -33.48 2.14 4.65
C THR A 262 -34.63 1.58 5.48
N PRO A 263 -35.06 2.25 6.56
CA PRO A 263 -36.21 1.83 7.35
C PRO A 263 -37.55 1.93 6.60
N GLU A 264 -37.67 2.80 5.61
CA GLU A 264 -38.93 3.16 4.97
C GLU A 264 -39.40 2.19 3.86
N VAL A 265 -38.50 1.42 3.26
CA VAL A 265 -38.88 0.51 2.15
C VAL A 265 -39.43 -0.83 2.65
N LYS A 266 -39.39 -1.11 3.94
CA LYS A 266 -40.00 -2.30 4.54
C LYS A 266 -41.55 -2.37 4.40
N LYS A 267 -42.21 -1.28 3.98
CA LYS A 267 -43.68 -1.23 3.98
C LYS A 267 -44.32 -1.29 2.60
N LEU A 268 -43.62 -1.16 1.47
CA LEU A 268 -44.30 -1.00 0.20
C LEU A 268 -44.02 -2.02 -0.90
N HIS A 269 -42.92 -2.75 -0.90
CA HIS A 269 -42.71 -3.90 -1.81
C HIS A 269 -41.56 -4.77 -1.28
N ASN A 270 -41.64 -6.08 -1.54
CA ASN A 270 -40.65 -7.12 -1.20
C ASN A 270 -39.21 -6.92 -1.77
N THR A 271 -38.76 -5.70 -1.97
CA THR A 271 -37.42 -5.33 -2.34
C THR A 271 -36.77 -4.61 -1.14
N SER A 272 -35.76 -5.24 -0.56
CA SER A 272 -34.89 -4.61 0.46
C SER A 272 -34.25 -3.35 -0.13
N GLY A 273 -34.81 -2.17 0.20
CA GLY A 273 -34.25 -0.90 -0.19
C GLY A 273 -32.95 -0.68 0.53
N VAL A 274 -31.87 -0.66 -0.22
CA VAL A 274 -30.54 -0.35 0.24
C VAL A 274 -30.12 0.95 -0.45
N ILE A 275 -29.72 1.95 0.34
CA ILE A 275 -29.10 3.15 -0.22
C ILE A 275 -27.59 2.91 -0.25
N GLU A 276 -27.01 3.04 -1.43
CA GLU A 276 -25.55 3.05 -1.61
C GLU A 276 -25.10 4.49 -1.82
N GLU A 277 -24.23 4.95 -0.95
CA GLU A 277 -23.62 6.28 -1.02
C GLU A 277 -22.14 6.17 -1.36
N ASN A 278 -21.69 6.91 -2.39
CA ASN A 278 -20.28 6.97 -2.74
C ASN A 278 -19.51 7.76 -1.68
N VAL A 279 -18.74 7.04 -0.84
CA VAL A 279 -18.00 7.60 0.30
C VAL A 279 -16.96 8.64 -0.11
N GLN A 280 -16.38 8.50 -1.28
CA GLN A 280 -15.35 9.41 -1.78
C GLN A 280 -15.91 10.80 -2.11
N LYS A 281 -17.16 10.87 -2.55
CA LYS A 281 -17.82 12.10 -2.99
C LYS A 281 -18.71 12.72 -1.91
N TYR A 282 -19.39 11.89 -1.15
CA TYR A 282 -20.47 12.31 -0.26
C TYR A 282 -20.26 11.90 1.20
N GLY A 283 -19.38 10.93 1.47
CA GLY A 283 -19.13 10.46 2.83
C GLY A 283 -18.54 11.55 3.73
N SER A 284 -19.01 11.59 4.96
CA SER A 284 -18.41 12.41 6.02
C SER A 284 -16.96 11.99 6.28
N ARG A 285 -16.19 12.84 6.95
CA ARG A 285 -14.78 12.52 7.32
C ARG A 285 -14.66 11.23 8.14
N SER A 286 -15.62 11.00 9.07
CA SER A 286 -15.66 9.77 9.87
C SER A 286 -15.92 8.54 8.99
N GLU A 287 -16.85 8.62 8.04
CA GLU A 287 -17.15 7.53 7.10
C GLU A 287 -16.00 7.25 6.14
N GLN A 288 -15.31 8.27 5.68
CA GLN A 288 -14.09 8.10 4.88
C GLN A 288 -12.98 7.39 5.67
N ARG A 289 -12.77 7.75 6.93
CA ARG A 289 -11.81 7.07 7.82
C ARG A 289 -12.20 5.61 8.07
N LEU A 290 -13.49 5.35 8.30
CA LEU A 290 -13.99 3.99 8.48
C LEU A 290 -13.85 3.15 7.20
N ALA A 291 -14.09 3.73 6.03
CA ALA A 291 -13.83 3.10 4.74
C ALA A 291 -12.34 2.77 4.54
N LEU A 292 -11.44 3.68 4.94
CA LEU A 292 -10.01 3.41 4.94
C LEU A 292 -9.66 2.25 5.89
N MET A 293 -10.24 2.23 7.10
CA MET A 293 -10.07 1.13 8.05
C MET A 293 -10.55 -0.20 7.44
N TRP A 294 -11.73 -0.22 6.80
CA TRP A 294 -12.25 -1.39 6.11
C TRP A 294 -11.29 -1.91 5.03
N LEU A 295 -10.70 -1.02 4.22
CA LEU A 295 -9.70 -1.40 3.23
C LEU A 295 -8.44 -1.99 3.88
N LYS A 296 -8.00 -1.42 5.01
CA LYS A 296 -6.83 -1.93 5.75
C LYS A 296 -7.08 -3.28 6.38
N LEU A 297 -8.27 -3.52 6.92
CA LEU A 297 -8.68 -4.86 7.36
C LEU A 297 -8.70 -5.86 6.18
N GLY A 298 -9.17 -5.41 5.02
CA GLY A 298 -9.09 -6.19 3.78
C GLY A 298 -7.63 -6.51 3.40
N GLU A 299 -6.73 -5.54 3.52
CA GLU A 299 -5.28 -5.72 3.29
C GLU A 299 -4.67 -6.76 4.23
N ILE A 300 -4.98 -6.70 5.53
CA ILE A 300 -4.52 -7.69 6.53
C ILE A 300 -5.02 -9.10 6.16
N ARG A 301 -6.32 -9.24 5.86
CA ARG A 301 -6.92 -10.54 5.50
C ARG A 301 -6.33 -11.10 4.21
N TYR A 302 -6.16 -10.25 3.19
CA TYR A 302 -5.54 -10.65 1.94
C TYR A 302 -4.10 -11.11 2.15
N PHE A 303 -3.35 -10.38 2.98
CA PHE A 303 -2.02 -10.75 3.37
C PHE A 303 -1.99 -12.15 4.02
N GLN A 304 -2.84 -12.41 5.01
CA GLN A 304 -2.94 -13.70 5.70
C GLN A 304 -3.35 -14.84 4.74
N GLU A 305 -4.29 -14.58 3.83
CA GLU A 305 -4.77 -15.59 2.89
C GLU A 305 -3.66 -16.02 1.91
N VAL A 306 -2.88 -15.07 1.41
CA VAL A 306 -1.83 -15.33 0.42
C VAL A 306 -0.55 -15.86 1.07
N SER A 307 -0.12 -15.27 2.17
CA SER A 307 1.18 -15.56 2.78
C SER A 307 1.13 -16.60 3.91
N LYS A 308 -0.06 -16.82 4.51
CA LYS A 308 -0.29 -17.76 5.63
C LYS A 308 0.42 -17.37 6.94
N PHE A 309 0.80 -16.12 7.12
CA PHE A 309 1.35 -15.57 8.36
C PHE A 309 0.80 -14.17 8.63
N ASP A 310 0.98 -13.68 9.85
CA ASP A 310 0.46 -12.38 10.27
C ASP A 310 1.42 -11.24 9.91
N PRO A 311 0.89 -10.09 9.41
CA PRO A 311 1.69 -8.90 9.21
C PRO A 311 1.99 -8.18 10.52
N ILE A 312 3.06 -7.38 10.55
CA ILE A 312 3.30 -6.37 11.58
C ILE A 312 2.47 -5.14 11.22
N LEU A 313 1.74 -4.58 12.18
CA LEU A 313 1.01 -3.34 11.97
C LEU A 313 1.89 -2.14 12.28
N LEU A 314 1.89 -1.15 11.40
CA LEU A 314 2.56 0.14 11.58
C LEU A 314 1.49 1.22 11.69
N LEU A 315 1.42 1.91 12.85
CA LEU A 315 0.42 2.94 13.15
C LEU A 315 1.12 4.30 13.29
N ASP A 316 1.10 5.12 12.24
CA ASP A 316 1.76 6.43 12.24
C ASP A 316 0.79 7.53 12.64
N ASP A 317 0.83 7.95 13.90
CA ASP A 317 0.00 9.00 14.53
C ASP A 317 -1.51 8.84 14.29
N VAL A 318 -1.98 7.61 14.20
CA VAL A 318 -3.34 7.27 13.75
C VAL A 318 -4.38 7.57 14.83
N PHE A 319 -3.99 7.49 16.13
CA PHE A 319 -4.92 7.64 17.25
C PHE A 319 -5.52 9.04 17.35
N SER A 320 -4.76 10.07 16.97
CA SER A 320 -5.26 11.46 16.95
C SER A 320 -6.38 11.68 15.90
N GLU A 321 -6.45 10.78 14.90
CA GLU A 321 -7.34 10.92 13.76
C GLU A 321 -8.69 10.21 13.92
N PHE A 322 -8.83 9.29 14.88
CA PHE A 322 -10.01 8.45 15.05
C PHE A 322 -10.86 8.85 16.25
N ASP A 323 -12.19 8.67 16.11
CA ASP A 323 -13.13 8.72 17.22
C ASP A 323 -13.02 7.49 18.15
N SER A 324 -13.73 7.53 19.28
CA SER A 324 -13.63 6.46 20.29
C SER A 324 -13.99 5.08 19.77
N ALA A 325 -14.97 4.96 18.87
CA ALA A 325 -15.39 3.67 18.31
C ALA A 325 -14.29 3.07 17.41
N ASN A 326 -13.70 3.89 16.55
CA ASN A 326 -12.63 3.48 15.67
C ASN A 326 -11.32 3.15 16.44
N LYS A 327 -11.07 3.83 17.58
CA LYS A 327 -9.95 3.51 18.47
C LYS A 327 -10.06 2.10 19.08
N GLU A 328 -11.26 1.67 19.47
CA GLU A 328 -11.49 0.31 19.95
C GLU A 328 -11.21 -0.75 18.88
N LEU A 329 -11.60 -0.51 17.63
CA LEU A 329 -11.25 -1.39 16.51
C LEU A 329 -9.73 -1.54 16.32
N ILE A 330 -8.98 -0.44 16.45
CA ILE A 330 -7.52 -0.48 16.38
C ILE A 330 -6.95 -1.26 17.57
N LEU A 331 -7.47 -1.08 18.78
CA LEU A 331 -7.02 -1.83 19.95
C LEU A 331 -7.25 -3.34 19.79
N ASP A 332 -8.34 -3.74 19.15
CA ASP A 332 -8.59 -5.16 18.87
C ASP A 332 -7.58 -5.73 17.88
N LEU A 333 -7.12 -4.92 16.90
CA LEU A 333 -6.01 -5.32 16.03
C LEU A 333 -4.69 -5.42 16.79
N VAL A 334 -4.39 -4.47 17.67
CA VAL A 334 -3.18 -4.48 18.52
C VAL A 334 -3.11 -5.70 19.42
N LYS A 335 -4.27 -6.20 19.93
CA LYS A 335 -4.35 -7.46 20.70
C LYS A 335 -3.99 -8.68 19.85
N GLN A 336 -4.26 -8.65 18.56
CA GLN A 336 -4.06 -9.80 17.65
C GLN A 336 -2.68 -9.79 16.99
N TYR A 337 -2.19 -8.63 16.57
CA TYR A 337 -1.00 -8.48 15.75
C TYR A 337 0.12 -7.72 16.47
N GLN A 338 1.37 -8.10 16.21
CA GLN A 338 2.49 -7.25 16.63
C GLN A 338 2.34 -5.88 15.98
N THR A 339 2.40 -4.83 16.78
CA THR A 339 2.15 -3.46 16.36
C THR A 339 3.29 -2.54 16.76
N VAL A 340 3.75 -1.72 15.84
CA VAL A 340 4.68 -0.62 16.10
C VAL A 340 3.95 0.69 15.80
N ALA A 341 3.83 1.53 16.81
CA ALA A 341 3.08 2.79 16.71
C ALA A 341 3.99 4.00 16.94
N SER A 342 3.64 5.12 16.34
CA SER A 342 4.19 6.44 16.65
C SER A 342 3.10 7.37 17.16
N THR A 343 3.41 8.20 18.14
CA THR A 343 2.47 9.19 18.67
C THR A 343 3.17 10.36 19.35
N THR A 344 2.45 11.47 19.50
CA THR A 344 2.86 12.64 20.29
C THR A 344 2.28 12.64 21.70
N ASP A 345 1.28 11.81 21.99
CA ASP A 345 0.59 11.77 23.27
C ASP A 345 0.53 10.37 23.89
N MET A 346 0.06 10.31 25.12
CA MET A 346 -0.02 9.07 25.91
C MET A 346 -1.35 8.33 25.74
N GLU A 347 -2.23 8.75 24.84
CA GLU A 347 -3.57 8.15 24.74
C GLU A 347 -3.53 6.65 24.44
N ILE A 348 -2.77 6.25 23.40
CA ILE A 348 -2.60 4.82 23.05
C ILE A 348 -1.99 4.01 24.20
N VAL A 349 -1.03 4.61 24.92
CA VAL A 349 -0.38 3.96 26.06
C VAL A 349 -1.38 3.72 27.19
N ASN A 350 -2.20 4.73 27.49
CA ASN A 350 -3.23 4.63 28.55
C ASN A 350 -4.31 3.60 28.20
N LEU A 351 -4.75 3.59 26.93
CA LEU A 351 -5.72 2.61 26.44
C LEU A 351 -5.13 1.18 26.46
N ALA A 352 -3.90 0.99 26.00
CA ALA A 352 -3.23 -0.31 26.05
C ALA A 352 -3.11 -0.83 27.47
N LYS A 353 -2.71 0.00 28.44
CA LYS A 353 -2.66 -0.36 29.87
C LYS A 353 -4.02 -0.75 30.42
N LYS A 354 -5.08 0.02 30.12
CA LYS A 354 -6.47 -0.28 30.52
C LYS A 354 -6.92 -1.66 30.02
N HIS A 355 -6.53 -2.02 28.81
CA HIS A 355 -6.85 -3.31 28.18
C HIS A 355 -5.82 -4.43 28.49
N LYS A 356 -4.84 -4.19 29.37
CA LYS A 356 -3.78 -5.14 29.77
C LYS A 356 -2.96 -5.67 28.57
N ILE A 357 -2.74 -4.82 27.58
CA ILE A 357 -1.88 -5.13 26.43
C ILE A 357 -0.44 -4.92 26.86
N ASP A 358 0.45 -5.87 26.54
CA ASP A 358 1.88 -5.75 26.77
C ASP A 358 2.44 -4.63 25.85
N ILE A 359 3.17 -3.68 26.46
CA ILE A 359 3.61 -2.46 25.80
C ILE A 359 5.06 -2.12 26.12
N GLU A 360 5.84 -1.91 25.08
CA GLU A 360 7.18 -1.31 25.12
C GLU A 360 7.10 0.17 24.73
N ILE A 361 7.67 1.06 25.55
CA ILE A 361 7.63 2.51 25.32
C ILE A 361 9.03 3.00 25.05
N ILE A 362 9.23 3.62 23.87
CA ILE A 362 10.51 4.17 23.44
C ILE A 362 10.36 5.69 23.29
N ASN A 363 11.08 6.44 24.13
CA ASN A 363 11.11 7.91 24.07
C ASN A 363 12.22 8.36 23.10
N LEU A 364 11.88 9.26 22.15
CA LEU A 364 12.78 9.82 21.13
C LEU A 364 13.12 11.29 21.39
#